data_347b6f185e404d6ca8de0d031921e6cd
#
_entry.id   347b6f185e404d6ca8de0d031921e6cd
#
_cell.length_a   1.000
_cell.length_b   1.000
_cell.length_c   1.000
_cell.angle_alpha   90.00
_cell.angle_beta   90.00
_cell.angle_gamma   90.00
#
_symmetry.space_group_name_H-M   'P 1'
#
loop_
_entity.id
_entity.type
_entity.pdbx_description
1 polymer ?
#
loop_
_entity_poly.entity_id
_entity_poly.type
_entity_poly.pdbx_seq_one_letter_code
_entity_poly.pdbx_strand_id
1 'polypeptide(L)'
;RHHARTHPAFYVTYSKNTVLRDIMLYHCTGMAVIAQFDENLTMERFDIRIHPVKKRVFTVTADGFHCIYCKGQILIKDCFLENQLDDPVNIHGIYGRIHKVLSDSEVLVELVEGMQKGVPLGKSGETFGVINNETMLDVSAEVLAEHKMLNRDYQYMRFAKPVKGLQEGFVVENKDYAPDVLVEGCTFQNNRARGLLLTSAGEVIVRDNTFRSAGAAILIEGDSNYWFESGATKSILLEKNRFIDCAYVPDWGEAPIQVSPSAKKYEDGVRYHKYLEIRDNDFYCFDDRLVSAQNIEEICMYGNRIHKTDSFEPIPGEKMKLEGVLRVTDKPHR
;
A
#
# COMPACT_ATOMS: atom_id res chain seq x y z
N ARG A 1 -12.98 20.48 -13.41
CA ARG A 1 -12.10 19.43 -14.00
C ARG A 1 -10.76 19.44 -13.31
N HIS A 2 -10.56 18.50 -12.59
CA HIS A 2 -9.62 18.03 -11.81
C HIS A 2 -8.44 17.46 -12.39
N HIS A 3 -7.59 18.13 -12.99
CA HIS A 3 -6.31 17.69 -13.45
C HIS A 3 -5.17 18.25 -12.64
N ALA A 4 -5.34 18.33 -11.36
CA ALA A 4 -4.44 19.05 -10.53
C ALA A 4 -3.44 18.19 -9.74
N ARG A 5 -3.18 16.98 -10.18
CA ARG A 5 -2.05 16.17 -9.65
C ARG A 5 -0.76 16.50 -10.43
N THR A 6 -0.52 17.78 -10.67
CA THR A 6 0.49 18.19 -11.65
C THR A 6 1.91 18.15 -11.13
N HIS A 7 2.13 18.54 -9.89
CA HIS A 7 3.48 18.63 -9.33
C HIS A 7 3.46 18.28 -7.85
N PRO A 8 4.27 17.32 -7.40
CA PRO A 8 4.49 17.08 -5.97
C PRO A 8 5.22 18.27 -5.35
N ALA A 9 5.11 18.43 -4.03
CA ALA A 9 5.96 19.39 -3.32
C ALA A 9 7.42 18.91 -3.26
N PHE A 10 7.60 17.60 -3.07
CA PHE A 10 8.91 16.94 -3.10
C PHE A 10 8.85 15.74 -4.04
N TYR A 11 9.82 15.64 -4.92
CA TYR A 11 10.05 14.45 -5.76
C TYR A 11 11.45 13.93 -5.49
N VAL A 12 11.52 12.78 -4.83
CA VAL A 12 12.76 12.09 -4.47
C VAL A 12 12.86 10.86 -5.36
N THR A 13 13.99 10.68 -6.03
CA THR A 13 14.15 9.53 -6.93
C THR A 13 15.60 9.08 -7.02
N TYR A 14 15.82 7.77 -7.09
CA TYR A 14 17.13 7.12 -7.15
C TYR A 14 18.11 7.59 -6.06
N SER A 15 17.57 7.91 -4.88
CA SER A 15 18.32 8.46 -3.76
C SER A 15 18.53 7.39 -2.68
N LYS A 16 19.50 7.64 -1.80
CA LYS A 16 19.76 6.76 -0.66
C LYS A 16 19.84 7.56 0.63
N ASN A 17 19.30 6.98 1.71
CA ASN A 17 19.34 7.57 3.05
C ASN A 17 18.76 9.00 3.09
N THR A 18 17.65 9.20 2.38
CA THR A 18 16.98 10.50 2.32
C THR A 18 16.22 10.77 3.61
N VAL A 19 16.38 11.97 4.15
CA VAL A 19 15.66 12.41 5.37
C VAL A 19 14.93 13.72 5.07
N LEU A 20 13.61 13.69 5.18
CA LEU A 20 12.74 14.86 5.13
C LEU A 20 12.25 15.13 6.57
N ARG A 21 12.82 16.13 7.22
CA ARG A 21 12.60 16.38 8.66
C ARG A 21 12.26 17.83 8.95
N ASP A 22 11.41 18.04 9.97
CA ASP A 22 11.03 19.37 10.46
C ASP A 22 10.40 20.24 9.36
N ILE A 23 9.50 19.65 8.56
CA ILE A 23 8.86 20.32 7.43
C ILE A 23 7.39 20.61 7.74
N MET A 24 6.95 21.83 7.45
CA MET A 24 5.55 22.24 7.50
C MET A 24 5.06 22.54 6.08
N LEU A 25 4.14 21.72 5.57
CA LEU A 25 3.51 21.92 4.26
C LEU A 25 2.02 22.29 4.44
N TYR A 26 1.63 23.42 3.92
CA TYR A 26 0.23 23.87 3.97
C TYR A 26 -0.56 23.57 2.71
N HIS A 27 0.10 23.48 1.56
CA HIS A 27 -0.60 23.22 0.31
C HIS A 27 0.35 22.90 -0.84
N CYS A 28 -0.08 21.95 -1.68
CA CYS A 28 0.45 21.78 -3.03
C CYS A 28 -0.64 21.26 -3.97
N THR A 29 -0.38 21.35 -5.29
CA THR A 29 -1.35 20.95 -6.33
C THR A 29 -1.17 19.50 -6.81
N GLY A 30 -0.50 18.69 -6.03
CA GLY A 30 -0.27 17.27 -6.28
C GLY A 30 -0.13 16.52 -4.97
N MET A 31 0.68 15.49 -4.95
CA MET A 31 1.11 14.77 -3.76
C MET A 31 2.11 15.62 -2.96
N ALA A 32 2.18 15.46 -1.65
CA ALA A 32 3.20 16.17 -0.89
C ALA A 32 4.60 15.62 -1.18
N VAL A 33 4.77 14.31 -1.09
CA VAL A 33 6.02 13.62 -1.41
C VAL A 33 5.74 12.48 -2.37
N ILE A 34 6.48 12.42 -3.47
CA ILE A 34 6.65 11.23 -4.27
C ILE A 34 8.08 10.74 -4.06
N ALA A 35 8.24 9.51 -3.56
CA ALA A 35 9.51 8.82 -3.45
C ALA A 35 9.51 7.61 -4.38
N GLN A 36 10.49 7.51 -5.28
CA GLN A 36 10.52 6.46 -6.28
C GLN A 36 11.93 5.93 -6.51
N PHE A 37 12.11 4.61 -6.43
CA PHE A 37 13.41 3.94 -6.51
C PHE A 37 14.40 4.35 -5.42
N ASP A 38 13.91 4.74 -4.26
CA ASP A 38 14.75 5.18 -3.17
C ASP A 38 15.11 4.01 -2.23
N GLU A 39 16.26 4.13 -1.60
CA GLU A 39 16.75 3.18 -0.60
C GLU A 39 16.93 3.90 0.73
N ASN A 40 16.19 3.50 1.76
CA ASN A 40 16.12 4.11 3.08
C ASN A 40 15.59 5.56 3.04
N LEU A 41 14.32 5.71 3.34
CA LEU A 41 13.62 6.99 3.36
C LEU A 41 13.07 7.27 4.77
N THR A 42 13.31 8.48 5.27
CA THR A 42 12.76 8.93 6.55
C THR A 42 11.94 10.21 6.36
N MET A 43 10.68 10.18 6.78
CA MET A 43 9.83 11.35 7.01
C MET A 43 9.62 11.49 8.52
N GLU A 44 10.20 12.53 9.13
CA GLU A 44 10.15 12.75 10.58
C GLU A 44 9.73 14.17 10.91
N ARG A 45 8.68 14.32 11.71
CA ARG A 45 8.08 15.63 12.00
C ARG A 45 7.82 16.43 10.72
N PHE A 46 7.24 15.73 9.74
CA PHE A 46 6.78 16.33 8.49
C PHE A 46 5.26 16.50 8.58
N ASP A 47 4.82 17.71 8.76
CA ASP A 47 3.42 18.05 8.94
C ASP A 47 2.79 18.58 7.66
N ILE A 48 1.61 18.04 7.33
CA ILE A 48 0.73 18.52 6.26
C ILE A 48 -0.54 19.05 6.93
N ARG A 49 -0.67 20.36 7.08
CA ARG A 49 -1.73 20.98 7.89
C ARG A 49 -2.48 22.06 7.14
N ILE A 50 -3.74 22.26 7.52
CA ILE A 50 -4.50 23.44 7.08
C ILE A 50 -3.80 24.70 7.56
N HIS A 51 -3.64 25.66 6.67
CA HIS A 51 -3.00 26.94 7.01
C HIS A 51 -3.86 27.73 8.00
N PRO A 52 -3.35 28.12 9.16
CA PRO A 52 -4.16 28.66 10.26
C PRO A 52 -4.89 29.97 9.94
N VAL A 53 -4.38 30.75 8.98
CA VAL A 53 -4.95 32.04 8.61
C VAL A 53 -5.73 32.00 7.28
N LYS A 54 -5.27 31.19 6.32
CA LYS A 54 -5.92 31.08 5.01
C LYS A 54 -7.09 30.10 5.12
N LYS A 55 -8.27 30.52 4.73
CA LYS A 55 -9.50 29.69 4.75
C LYS A 55 -9.48 28.60 3.67
N ARG A 56 -8.55 27.64 3.77
CA ARG A 56 -8.52 26.43 2.92
C ARG A 56 -9.23 25.29 3.63
N VAL A 57 -9.87 24.43 2.84
CA VAL A 57 -10.56 23.24 3.36
C VAL A 57 -9.77 21.96 3.10
N PHE A 58 -8.72 22.02 2.30
CA PHE A 58 -7.81 20.91 2.02
C PHE A 58 -6.35 21.38 1.94
N THR A 59 -5.44 20.46 2.11
CA THR A 59 -3.98 20.67 2.08
C THR A 59 -3.41 20.34 0.71
N VAL A 60 -3.33 19.07 0.36
CA VAL A 60 -2.81 18.61 -0.92
C VAL A 60 -3.92 17.95 -1.75
N THR A 61 -3.79 18.00 -3.09
CA THR A 61 -4.87 17.54 -3.98
C THR A 61 -4.82 16.04 -4.29
N ALA A 62 -3.85 15.34 -3.75
CA ALA A 62 -3.64 13.89 -3.86
C ALA A 62 -3.06 13.36 -2.54
N ASP A 63 -2.21 12.35 -2.58
CA ASP A 63 -1.66 11.71 -1.40
C ASP A 63 -0.70 12.62 -0.61
N GLY A 64 -0.54 12.32 0.67
CA GLY A 64 0.53 12.87 1.48
C GLY A 64 1.87 12.30 1.04
N PHE A 65 2.20 11.10 1.45
CA PHE A 65 3.44 10.40 1.10
C PHE A 65 3.14 9.21 0.19
N HIS A 66 3.70 9.23 -1.02
CA HIS A 66 3.52 8.19 -2.03
C HIS A 66 4.87 7.57 -2.36
N CYS A 67 5.11 6.35 -1.87
CA CYS A 67 6.39 5.65 -1.97
C CYS A 67 6.25 4.47 -2.93
N ILE A 68 6.89 4.56 -4.10
CA ILE A 68 6.75 3.59 -5.18
C ILE A 68 8.09 2.93 -5.43
N TYR A 69 8.15 1.60 -5.48
CA TYR A 69 9.40 0.91 -5.82
C TYR A 69 10.57 1.37 -4.93
N CYS A 70 10.34 1.46 -3.65
CA CYS A 70 11.38 1.74 -2.65
C CYS A 70 11.92 0.44 -2.06
N LYS A 71 13.09 0.49 -1.43
CA LYS A 71 13.71 -0.63 -0.74
C LYS A 71 14.46 -0.20 0.52
N GLY A 72 14.99 -1.18 1.27
CA GLY A 72 15.56 -0.91 2.59
C GLY A 72 14.47 -0.55 3.58
N GLN A 73 14.56 0.58 4.28
CA GLN A 73 13.59 1.00 5.29
C GLN A 73 12.85 2.27 4.89
N ILE A 74 11.54 2.30 5.11
CA ILE A 74 10.72 3.51 5.10
C ILE A 74 10.30 3.79 6.55
N LEU A 75 10.75 4.92 7.10
CA LEU A 75 10.39 5.41 8.43
C LEU A 75 9.51 6.65 8.31
N ILE A 76 8.28 6.58 8.87
CA ILE A 76 7.37 7.71 9.00
C ILE A 76 7.12 7.92 10.50
N LYS A 77 7.67 9.01 11.05
CA LYS A 77 7.69 9.20 12.49
C LYS A 77 7.27 10.60 12.92
N ASP A 78 6.41 10.64 13.96
CA ASP A 78 5.99 11.90 14.60
C ASP A 78 5.41 12.93 13.59
N CYS A 79 4.69 12.46 12.55
CA CYS A 79 4.11 13.27 11.50
C CYS A 79 2.63 13.57 11.76
N PHE A 80 2.15 14.69 11.25
CA PHE A 80 0.74 15.04 11.31
C PHE A 80 0.21 15.39 9.92
N LEU A 81 -0.71 14.57 9.39
CA LEU A 81 -1.27 14.73 8.06
C LEU A 81 -2.79 14.88 8.13
N GLU A 82 -3.31 15.99 7.61
CA GLU A 82 -4.75 16.25 7.60
C GLU A 82 -5.28 16.82 6.28
N ASN A 83 -6.54 16.53 6.00
CA ASN A 83 -7.33 17.13 4.93
C ASN A 83 -6.72 16.99 3.52
N GLN A 84 -6.03 15.89 3.23
CA GLN A 84 -5.65 15.52 1.88
C GLN A 84 -6.92 15.12 1.08
N LEU A 85 -6.91 15.37 -0.23
CA LEU A 85 -7.99 14.92 -1.10
C LEU A 85 -7.84 13.45 -1.55
N ASP A 86 -6.83 12.77 -1.04
CA ASP A 86 -6.60 11.34 -1.20
C ASP A 86 -5.98 10.74 0.07
N ASP A 87 -5.14 9.71 -0.03
CA ASP A 87 -4.61 8.98 1.11
C ASP A 87 -3.44 9.72 1.78
N PRO A 88 -3.31 9.72 3.10
CA PRO A 88 -2.11 10.24 3.78
C PRO A 88 -0.83 9.52 3.38
N VAL A 89 -0.86 8.19 3.22
CA VAL A 89 0.31 7.39 2.84
C VAL A 89 -0.10 6.28 1.91
N ASN A 90 0.67 6.09 0.81
CA ASN A 90 0.57 4.92 -0.06
C ASN A 90 1.99 4.37 -0.32
N ILE A 91 2.19 3.06 -0.06
CA ILE A 91 3.47 2.37 -0.23
C ILE A 91 3.22 1.10 -1.03
N HIS A 92 3.82 1.01 -2.22
CA HIS A 92 3.62 -0.14 -3.11
C HIS A 92 4.76 -0.34 -4.11
N GLY A 93 4.83 -1.53 -4.71
CA GLY A 93 5.61 -1.82 -5.90
C GLY A 93 4.80 -1.60 -7.19
N ILE A 94 5.28 -2.13 -8.31
CA ILE A 94 4.62 -2.02 -9.62
C ILE A 94 4.50 -3.40 -10.24
N TYR A 95 3.32 -3.71 -10.78
CA TYR A 95 3.13 -4.84 -11.69
C TYR A 95 3.29 -4.41 -13.14
N GLY A 96 4.12 -5.14 -13.90
CA GLY A 96 4.14 -5.07 -15.35
C GLY A 96 3.37 -6.25 -15.95
N ARG A 97 2.45 -6.01 -16.89
CA ARG A 97 1.69 -7.09 -17.52
C ARG A 97 2.51 -7.76 -18.62
N ILE A 98 2.63 -9.08 -18.61
CA ILE A 98 3.20 -9.84 -19.72
C ILE A 98 2.27 -9.69 -20.93
N HIS A 99 2.67 -8.83 -21.86
CA HIS A 99 1.93 -8.58 -23.10
C HIS A 99 2.14 -9.71 -24.09
N LYS A 100 3.38 -10.22 -24.19
CA LYS A 100 3.74 -11.32 -25.09
C LYS A 100 4.87 -12.16 -24.53
N VAL A 101 4.76 -13.48 -24.65
CA VAL A 101 5.83 -14.43 -24.40
C VAL A 101 6.58 -14.66 -25.71
N LEU A 102 7.87 -14.34 -25.72
CA LEU A 102 8.73 -14.43 -26.91
C LEU A 102 9.51 -15.75 -26.96
N SER A 103 9.91 -16.26 -25.79
CA SER A 103 10.53 -17.58 -25.60
C SER A 103 10.27 -18.06 -24.16
N ASP A 104 10.87 -19.16 -23.74
CA ASP A 104 10.79 -19.66 -22.36
C ASP A 104 11.50 -18.77 -21.31
N SER A 105 12.27 -17.77 -21.75
CA SER A 105 12.99 -16.85 -20.90
C SER A 105 12.84 -15.38 -21.31
N GLU A 106 12.04 -15.06 -22.33
CA GLU A 106 11.92 -13.71 -22.87
C GLU A 106 10.46 -13.27 -22.95
N VAL A 107 10.19 -12.05 -22.50
CA VAL A 107 8.84 -11.47 -22.51
C VAL A 107 8.87 -10.02 -22.97
N LEU A 108 7.77 -9.59 -23.57
CA LEU A 108 7.41 -8.19 -23.73
C LEU A 108 6.42 -7.82 -22.62
N VAL A 109 6.80 -6.84 -21.81
CA VAL A 109 6.02 -6.37 -20.67
C VAL A 109 5.42 -5.01 -20.99
N GLU A 110 4.16 -4.84 -20.64
CA GLU A 110 3.40 -3.59 -20.79
C GLU A 110 3.18 -2.91 -19.44
N LEU A 111 3.40 -1.61 -19.38
CA LEU A 111 2.92 -0.76 -18.30
C LEU A 111 1.51 -0.28 -18.62
N VAL A 112 0.53 -0.82 -17.92
CA VAL A 112 -0.90 -0.60 -18.22
C VAL A 112 -1.38 0.71 -17.64
N GLU A 113 -1.07 0.97 -16.36
CA GLU A 113 -1.50 2.16 -15.65
C GLU A 113 -0.76 3.41 -16.14
N GLY A 114 -1.53 4.47 -16.46
CA GLY A 114 -1.03 5.65 -17.15
C GLY A 114 0.05 6.43 -16.40
N MET A 115 -0.01 6.48 -15.07
CA MET A 115 0.98 7.18 -14.23
C MET A 115 2.30 6.43 -14.11
N GLN A 116 2.29 5.12 -14.37
CA GLN A 116 3.49 4.27 -14.33
C GLN A 116 4.22 4.21 -15.68
N LYS A 117 3.62 4.71 -16.75
CA LYS A 117 4.21 4.64 -18.10
C LYS A 117 5.53 5.40 -18.20
N GLY A 118 6.53 4.72 -18.74
CA GLY A 118 7.90 5.25 -18.85
C GLY A 118 8.80 4.97 -17.65
N VAL A 119 8.29 4.23 -16.64
CA VAL A 119 9.06 3.81 -15.48
C VAL A 119 9.79 2.50 -15.81
N PRO A 120 11.11 2.39 -15.65
CA PRO A 120 11.82 1.12 -15.84
C PRO A 120 11.46 0.17 -14.69
N LEU A 121 11.02 -1.05 -15.00
CA LEU A 121 10.66 -2.04 -14.00
C LEU A 121 11.85 -2.61 -13.23
N GLY A 122 13.05 -2.54 -13.79
CA GLY A 122 14.24 -3.02 -13.11
C GLY A 122 15.48 -2.98 -13.98
N LYS A 123 16.52 -3.62 -13.51
CA LYS A 123 17.83 -3.76 -14.20
C LYS A 123 18.36 -5.17 -14.08
N SER A 124 19.32 -5.51 -14.92
CA SER A 124 19.99 -6.82 -14.89
C SER A 124 20.58 -7.12 -13.51
N GLY A 125 20.38 -8.33 -13.05
CA GLY A 125 20.79 -8.84 -11.73
C GLY A 125 19.72 -8.79 -10.67
N GLU A 126 18.61 -8.09 -10.88
CA GLU A 126 17.48 -8.07 -9.94
C GLU A 126 16.56 -9.27 -10.13
N THR A 127 15.88 -9.70 -9.07
CA THR A 127 14.99 -10.85 -9.07
C THR A 127 13.56 -10.43 -9.39
N PHE A 128 12.95 -11.07 -10.37
CA PHE A 128 11.56 -10.86 -10.74
C PHE A 128 10.70 -12.08 -10.44
N GLY A 129 9.57 -11.86 -9.82
CA GLY A 129 8.48 -12.81 -9.72
C GLY A 129 7.60 -12.77 -10.97
N VAL A 130 7.11 -13.93 -11.40
CA VAL A 130 6.00 -14.06 -12.34
C VAL A 130 4.78 -14.45 -11.54
N ILE A 131 3.73 -13.66 -11.65
CA ILE A 131 2.53 -13.76 -10.81
C ILE A 131 1.32 -14.03 -11.70
N ASN A 132 0.51 -15.01 -11.31
CA ASN A 132 -0.79 -15.26 -11.92
C ASN A 132 -1.75 -14.11 -11.55
N ASN A 133 -2.25 -13.37 -12.52
CA ASN A 133 -3.09 -12.19 -12.32
C ASN A 133 -4.52 -12.51 -11.80
N GLU A 134 -4.94 -13.77 -11.82
CA GLU A 134 -6.25 -14.18 -11.27
C GLU A 134 -6.17 -14.53 -9.78
N THR A 135 -5.11 -15.22 -9.36
CA THR A 135 -4.89 -15.63 -7.97
C THR A 135 -3.96 -14.67 -7.22
N MET A 136 -3.18 -13.86 -7.93
CA MET A 136 -2.09 -13.00 -7.46
C MET A 136 -0.96 -13.76 -6.76
N LEU A 137 -0.87 -15.07 -6.97
CA LEU A 137 0.17 -15.90 -6.38
C LEU A 137 1.39 -16.00 -7.30
N ASP A 138 2.56 -16.13 -6.70
CA ASP A 138 3.80 -16.40 -7.41
C ASP A 138 3.75 -17.74 -8.13
N VAL A 139 4.02 -17.73 -9.43
CA VAL A 139 4.20 -18.93 -10.26
C VAL A 139 5.67 -19.35 -10.27
N SER A 140 6.56 -18.38 -10.35
CA SER A 140 8.00 -18.58 -10.36
C SER A 140 8.74 -17.26 -10.06
N ALA A 141 10.02 -17.35 -9.77
CA ALA A 141 10.90 -16.18 -9.68
C ALA A 141 12.25 -16.50 -10.34
N GLU A 142 12.83 -15.54 -11.06
CA GLU A 142 14.11 -15.67 -11.72
C GLU A 142 14.84 -14.34 -11.85
N VAL A 143 16.16 -14.41 -11.97
CA VAL A 143 17.02 -13.23 -12.12
C VAL A 143 16.87 -12.66 -13.53
N LEU A 144 16.74 -11.35 -13.62
CA LEU A 144 16.69 -10.61 -14.88
C LEU A 144 18.11 -10.51 -15.48
N ALA A 145 18.32 -11.08 -16.64
CA ALA A 145 19.60 -11.00 -17.35
C ALA A 145 19.71 -9.75 -18.22
N GLU A 146 18.60 -9.31 -18.82
CA GLU A 146 18.58 -8.14 -19.69
C GLU A 146 17.24 -7.42 -19.60
N HIS A 147 17.30 -6.08 -19.60
CA HIS A 147 16.14 -5.20 -19.62
C HIS A 147 16.34 -4.08 -20.63
N LYS A 148 15.32 -3.80 -21.43
CA LYS A 148 15.31 -2.67 -22.36
C LYS A 148 13.96 -1.97 -22.35
N MET A 149 13.97 -0.68 -22.14
CA MET A 149 12.82 0.18 -22.44
C MET A 149 12.68 0.27 -23.97
N LEU A 150 11.58 -0.20 -24.53
CA LEU A 150 11.29 -0.05 -25.96
C LEU A 150 10.59 1.28 -26.25
N ASN A 151 9.68 1.69 -25.37
CA ASN A 151 9.01 2.98 -25.37
C ASN A 151 8.37 3.22 -23.98
N ARG A 152 7.47 4.19 -23.85
CA ARG A 152 6.80 4.47 -22.57
C ARG A 152 5.91 3.33 -22.07
N ASP A 153 5.38 2.53 -22.98
CA ASP A 153 4.36 1.52 -22.65
C ASP A 153 4.95 0.12 -22.55
N TYR A 154 6.02 -0.17 -23.29
CA TYR A 154 6.56 -1.52 -23.44
C TYR A 154 8.03 -1.63 -23.07
N GLN A 155 8.36 -2.75 -22.42
CA GLN A 155 9.69 -3.12 -21.99
C GLN A 155 10.00 -4.56 -22.41
N TYR A 156 11.19 -4.80 -22.91
CA TYR A 156 11.71 -6.14 -23.14
C TYR A 156 12.44 -6.61 -21.89
N MET A 157 12.20 -7.86 -21.50
CA MET A 157 12.85 -8.51 -20.38
C MET A 157 13.31 -9.91 -20.78
N ARG A 158 14.57 -10.25 -20.48
CA ARG A 158 15.11 -11.59 -20.63
C ARG A 158 15.65 -12.07 -19.29
N PHE A 159 15.14 -13.20 -18.84
CA PHE A 159 15.55 -13.87 -17.61
C PHE A 159 16.84 -14.67 -17.83
N ALA A 160 17.59 -14.93 -16.75
CA ALA A 160 18.85 -15.66 -16.80
C ALA A 160 18.68 -17.14 -17.13
N LYS A 161 17.50 -17.69 -16.82
CA LYS A 161 17.12 -19.09 -17.08
C LYS A 161 15.69 -19.16 -17.60
N PRO A 162 15.31 -20.29 -18.24
CA PRO A 162 13.91 -20.56 -18.54
C PRO A 162 13.00 -20.42 -17.32
N VAL A 163 11.90 -19.71 -17.48
CA VAL A 163 10.92 -19.43 -16.42
C VAL A 163 9.70 -20.31 -16.62
N LYS A 164 9.48 -21.22 -15.68
CA LYS A 164 8.32 -22.10 -15.73
C LYS A 164 7.04 -21.31 -15.57
N GLY A 165 6.06 -21.56 -16.44
CA GLY A 165 4.72 -21.00 -16.34
C GLY A 165 4.58 -19.58 -16.86
N LEU A 166 5.49 -19.07 -17.69
CA LEU A 166 5.28 -17.82 -18.41
C LEU A 166 4.00 -17.88 -19.24
N GLN A 167 3.14 -16.89 -19.06
CA GLN A 167 1.88 -16.78 -19.76
C GLN A 167 1.53 -15.33 -20.04
N GLU A 168 0.97 -15.05 -21.23
CA GLU A 168 0.42 -13.74 -21.57
C GLU A 168 -0.75 -13.40 -20.62
N GLY A 169 -0.81 -12.17 -20.18
CA GLY A 169 -1.76 -11.68 -19.19
C GLY A 169 -1.32 -11.82 -17.72
N PHE A 170 -0.34 -12.67 -17.42
CA PHE A 170 0.29 -12.68 -16.09
C PHE A 170 1.07 -11.38 -15.88
N VAL A 171 1.47 -11.12 -14.64
CA VAL A 171 2.24 -9.93 -14.31
C VAL A 171 3.62 -10.27 -13.77
N VAL A 172 4.57 -9.35 -13.91
CA VAL A 172 5.89 -9.44 -13.31
C VAL A 172 6.04 -8.38 -12.23
N GLU A 173 6.76 -8.73 -11.18
CA GLU A 173 7.06 -7.89 -10.05
C GLU A 173 8.55 -7.97 -9.70
N ASN A 174 9.20 -6.84 -9.45
CA ASN A 174 10.56 -6.81 -8.94
C ASN A 174 10.58 -7.10 -7.44
N LYS A 175 11.11 -8.24 -7.03
CA LYS A 175 11.14 -8.69 -5.63
C LYS A 175 12.18 -7.98 -4.77
N ASP A 176 13.14 -7.26 -5.37
CA ASP A 176 14.18 -6.53 -4.65
C ASP A 176 13.66 -5.19 -4.07
N TYR A 177 12.49 -4.75 -4.50
CA TYR A 177 11.83 -3.53 -4.02
C TYR A 177 10.70 -3.86 -3.05
N ALA A 178 11.08 -4.28 -1.85
CA ALA A 178 10.19 -4.66 -0.75
C ALA A 178 10.70 -4.02 0.55
N PRO A 179 10.43 -2.73 0.80
CA PRO A 179 10.93 -2.04 1.96
C PRO A 179 10.32 -2.58 3.27
N ASP A 180 11.10 -2.58 4.34
CA ASP A 180 10.56 -2.61 5.69
C ASP A 180 9.93 -1.25 6.01
N VAL A 181 8.78 -1.25 6.68
CA VAL A 181 8.01 -0.03 6.94
C VAL A 181 7.75 0.14 8.43
N LEU A 182 8.13 1.29 8.98
CA LEU A 182 7.74 1.69 10.33
C LEU A 182 6.97 3.02 10.28
N VAL A 183 5.72 3.00 10.74
CA VAL A 183 4.90 4.20 10.95
C VAL A 183 4.62 4.33 12.44
N GLU A 184 5.16 5.38 13.07
CA GLU A 184 5.14 5.52 14.53
C GLU A 184 4.82 6.96 14.97
N GLY A 185 3.95 7.10 15.98
CA GLY A 185 3.69 8.40 16.64
C GLY A 185 2.98 9.44 15.77
N CYS A 186 2.33 9.01 14.69
CA CYS A 186 1.73 9.91 13.72
C CYS A 186 0.23 10.14 13.96
N THR A 187 -0.29 11.24 13.40
CA THR A 187 -1.72 11.52 13.33
C THR A 187 -2.15 11.69 11.87
N PHE A 188 -3.16 10.91 11.47
CA PHE A 188 -3.76 10.94 10.14
C PHE A 188 -5.26 11.23 10.29
N GLN A 189 -5.72 12.40 9.81
CA GLN A 189 -7.12 12.76 10.05
C GLN A 189 -7.76 13.57 8.93
N ASN A 190 -9.09 13.44 8.85
CA ASN A 190 -9.94 14.27 7.99
C ASN A 190 -9.57 14.23 6.50
N ASN A 191 -8.85 13.25 6.05
CA ASN A 191 -8.58 13.04 4.63
C ASN A 191 -9.84 12.47 3.94
N ARG A 192 -9.92 12.67 2.62
CA ARG A 192 -11.11 12.28 1.87
C ARG A 192 -11.25 10.77 1.69
N ALA A 193 -10.15 10.05 1.53
CA ALA A 193 -10.14 8.63 1.17
C ALA A 193 -9.73 7.73 2.35
N ARG A 194 -8.77 6.87 2.17
CA ARG A 194 -8.26 5.93 3.18
C ARG A 194 -7.15 6.56 4.02
N GLY A 195 -6.69 5.87 5.05
CA GLY A 195 -5.55 6.27 5.86
C GLY A 195 -4.23 5.82 5.22
N LEU A 196 -3.72 4.66 5.62
CA LEU A 196 -2.50 4.09 5.05
C LEU A 196 -2.86 2.99 4.05
N LEU A 197 -2.28 3.04 2.84
CA LEU A 197 -2.23 1.92 1.90
C LEU A 197 -0.85 1.27 2.03
N LEU A 198 -0.84 0.00 2.45
CA LEU A 198 0.38 -0.71 2.79
C LEU A 198 0.48 -2.02 2.02
N THR A 199 1.31 -2.02 0.99
CA THR A 199 1.58 -3.20 0.15
C THR A 199 3.09 -3.37 0.00
N SER A 200 3.72 -3.97 1.01
CA SER A 200 5.14 -4.33 0.98
C SER A 200 5.36 -5.77 1.45
N ALA A 201 6.26 -6.47 0.79
CA ALA A 201 6.71 -7.80 1.20
C ALA A 201 7.82 -7.77 2.29
N GLY A 202 8.23 -6.59 2.75
CA GLY A 202 9.05 -6.40 3.94
C GLY A 202 8.26 -6.55 5.24
N GLU A 203 8.90 -6.29 6.36
CA GLU A 203 8.23 -6.20 7.66
C GLU A 203 7.51 -4.85 7.78
N VAL A 204 6.23 -4.84 8.16
CA VAL A 204 5.44 -3.62 8.30
C VAL A 204 4.97 -3.48 9.74
N ILE A 205 5.35 -2.38 10.39
CA ILE A 205 4.94 -2.06 11.76
C ILE A 205 4.25 -0.69 11.78
N VAL A 206 3.02 -0.66 12.28
CA VAL A 206 2.23 0.56 12.47
C VAL A 206 1.86 0.65 13.94
N ARG A 207 2.46 1.59 14.67
CA ARG A 207 2.24 1.67 16.11
C ARG A 207 2.15 3.09 16.67
N ASP A 208 1.44 3.21 17.78
CA ASP A 208 1.30 4.47 18.52
C ASP A 208 0.74 5.64 17.67
N ASN A 209 -0.08 5.33 16.63
CA ASN A 209 -0.67 6.33 15.72
C ASN A 209 -2.13 6.63 16.07
N THR A 210 -2.62 7.77 15.60
CA THR A 210 -4.04 8.14 15.67
C THR A 210 -4.60 8.29 14.25
N PHE A 211 -5.72 7.62 13.98
CA PHE A 211 -6.43 7.63 12.70
C PHE A 211 -7.84 8.17 12.85
N ARG A 212 -8.24 9.02 11.92
CA ARG A 212 -9.62 9.45 11.71
C ARG A 212 -9.86 9.65 10.21
N SER A 213 -10.12 8.56 9.49
CA SER A 213 -10.20 8.52 8.02
C SER A 213 -11.64 8.33 7.55
N ALA A 214 -12.02 8.97 6.45
CA ALA A 214 -13.33 8.78 5.84
C ALA A 214 -13.56 7.31 5.42
N GLY A 215 -12.55 6.68 4.85
CA GLY A 215 -12.53 5.26 4.54
C GLY A 215 -11.78 4.42 5.57
N ALA A 216 -11.28 3.27 5.14
CA ALA A 216 -10.45 2.42 5.97
C ALA A 216 -9.23 3.19 6.49
N ALA A 217 -8.94 3.07 7.79
CA ALA A 217 -7.72 3.66 8.36
C ALA A 217 -6.47 2.95 7.86
N ILE A 218 -6.54 1.64 7.70
CA ILE A 218 -5.50 0.80 7.12
C ILE A 218 -6.12 -0.01 5.99
N LEU A 219 -5.60 0.14 4.78
CA LEU A 219 -5.91 -0.70 3.63
C LEU A 219 -4.67 -1.50 3.22
N ILE A 220 -4.81 -2.81 3.19
CA ILE A 220 -3.83 -3.76 2.70
C ILE A 220 -4.38 -4.31 1.40
N GLU A 221 -3.81 -3.87 0.30
CA GLU A 221 -4.33 -4.17 -1.04
C GLU A 221 -3.28 -4.97 -1.85
N GLY A 222 -3.22 -4.75 -3.07
CA GLY A 222 -2.44 -5.33 -4.14
C GLY A 222 -3.36 -5.49 -5.32
N ASP A 223 -2.97 -4.91 -6.46
CA ASP A 223 -3.85 -4.86 -7.61
C ASP A 223 -3.12 -5.14 -8.92
N SER A 224 -3.40 -6.28 -9.51
CA SER A 224 -2.88 -6.69 -10.83
C SER A 224 -3.85 -6.43 -11.98
N ASN A 225 -4.96 -5.70 -11.74
CA ASN A 225 -6.07 -5.59 -12.70
C ASN A 225 -6.41 -4.16 -13.12
N TYR A 226 -6.20 -3.16 -12.26
CA TYR A 226 -6.57 -1.78 -12.51
C TYR A 226 -5.42 -0.80 -12.24
N TRP A 227 -4.93 -0.70 -10.98
CA TRP A 227 -3.83 0.19 -10.62
C TRP A 227 -2.45 -0.41 -10.87
N PHE A 228 -2.35 -1.72 -10.97
CA PHE A 228 -1.07 -2.44 -11.12
C PHE A 228 -0.07 -2.14 -10.01
N GLU A 229 -0.57 -2.02 -8.78
CA GLU A 229 0.21 -1.82 -7.57
C GLU A 229 0.56 -3.16 -6.94
N SER A 230 1.86 -3.43 -6.75
CA SER A 230 2.36 -4.72 -6.28
C SER A 230 2.80 -4.69 -4.82
N GLY A 231 2.85 -5.85 -4.18
CA GLY A 231 3.39 -6.05 -2.85
C GLY A 231 2.55 -6.98 -1.96
N ALA A 232 2.65 -8.29 -2.18
CA ALA A 232 2.09 -9.27 -1.25
C ALA A 232 2.72 -9.15 0.13
N THR A 233 1.93 -8.82 1.16
CA THR A 233 2.47 -8.62 2.51
C THR A 233 2.79 -9.96 3.17
N LYS A 234 3.94 -10.03 3.86
CA LYS A 234 4.37 -11.20 4.64
C LYS A 234 3.99 -11.09 6.11
N SER A 235 4.21 -9.92 6.68
CA SER A 235 3.94 -9.66 8.10
C SER A 235 3.59 -8.19 8.31
N ILE A 236 2.44 -7.96 8.91
CA ILE A 236 1.99 -6.62 9.34
C ILE A 236 1.63 -6.68 10.82
N LEU A 237 2.19 -5.77 11.60
CA LEU A 237 1.84 -5.55 12.99
C LEU A 237 1.16 -4.18 13.16
N LEU A 238 -0.07 -4.19 13.67
CA LEU A 238 -0.83 -3.00 14.06
C LEU A 238 -0.97 -3.00 15.58
N GLU A 239 -0.20 -2.17 16.29
CA GLU A 239 -0.22 -2.16 17.77
C GLU A 239 -0.36 -0.76 18.35
N LYS A 240 -1.09 -0.64 19.47
CA LYS A 240 -1.23 0.61 20.26
C LYS A 240 -1.72 1.81 19.45
N ASN A 241 -2.41 1.58 18.35
CA ASN A 241 -3.02 2.65 17.57
C ASN A 241 -4.39 3.03 18.13
N ARG A 242 -4.82 4.24 17.81
CA ARG A 242 -6.16 4.76 18.08
C ARG A 242 -6.90 4.94 16.77
N PHE A 243 -7.95 4.18 16.56
CA PHE A 243 -8.86 4.32 15.41
C PHE A 243 -10.11 5.06 15.87
N ILE A 244 -10.35 6.27 15.36
CA ILE A 244 -11.42 7.15 15.83
C ILE A 244 -12.40 7.38 14.70
N ASP A 245 -13.59 6.79 14.80
CA ASP A 245 -14.70 6.93 13.84
C ASP A 245 -14.23 6.79 12.38
N CYS A 246 -13.46 5.75 12.07
CA CYS A 246 -12.98 5.48 10.72
C CYS A 246 -14.05 4.74 9.90
N ALA A 247 -13.92 4.75 8.56
CA ALA A 247 -14.81 4.08 7.61
C ALA A 247 -16.27 4.55 7.68
N TYR A 248 -16.50 5.85 7.88
CA TYR A 248 -17.85 6.44 7.85
C TYR A 248 -18.35 6.74 6.42
N VAL A 249 -17.49 6.59 5.40
CA VAL A 249 -17.85 6.66 3.97
C VAL A 249 -17.63 5.28 3.35
N PRO A 250 -18.68 4.47 3.13
CA PRO A 250 -18.56 3.09 2.66
C PRO A 250 -17.82 2.90 1.33
N ASP A 251 -17.89 3.88 0.43
CA ASP A 251 -17.18 3.84 -0.86
C ASP A 251 -15.64 3.83 -0.72
N TRP A 252 -15.13 4.23 0.45
CA TRP A 252 -13.70 4.32 0.74
C TRP A 252 -13.20 3.29 1.75
N GLY A 253 -14.08 2.42 2.24
CA GLY A 253 -13.70 1.33 3.13
C GLY A 253 -14.86 0.70 3.87
N GLU A 254 -14.82 -0.62 3.98
CA GLU A 254 -15.85 -1.42 4.65
C GLU A 254 -15.67 -1.47 6.17
N ALA A 255 -14.46 -1.26 6.67
CA ALA A 255 -14.10 -1.28 8.09
C ALA A 255 -12.84 -0.45 8.35
N PRO A 256 -12.54 -0.08 9.61
CA PRO A 256 -11.28 0.60 9.97
C PRO A 256 -10.01 -0.10 9.47
N ILE A 257 -9.97 -1.43 9.50
CA ILE A 257 -8.89 -2.24 8.94
C ILE A 257 -9.46 -3.09 7.81
N GLN A 258 -8.90 -2.92 6.62
CA GLN A 258 -9.36 -3.64 5.43
C GLN A 258 -8.21 -4.34 4.71
N VAL A 259 -8.42 -5.60 4.33
CA VAL A 259 -7.54 -6.39 3.47
C VAL A 259 -8.33 -6.79 2.24
N SER A 260 -7.99 -6.26 1.07
CA SER A 260 -8.79 -6.45 -0.14
C SER A 260 -7.96 -6.47 -1.43
N PRO A 261 -7.09 -7.47 -1.64
CA PRO A 261 -6.37 -7.61 -2.89
C PRO A 261 -7.32 -7.94 -4.05
N SER A 262 -6.97 -7.51 -5.27
CA SER A 262 -7.81 -7.66 -6.46
C SER A 262 -7.83 -9.10 -7.06
N ALA A 263 -7.44 -10.10 -6.29
CA ALA A 263 -7.48 -11.51 -6.71
C ALA A 263 -8.91 -11.95 -7.06
N LYS A 264 -9.06 -12.61 -8.20
CA LYS A 264 -10.36 -13.10 -8.70
C LYS A 264 -10.67 -14.51 -8.25
N LYS A 265 -9.64 -15.26 -7.84
CA LYS A 265 -9.73 -16.67 -7.43
C LYS A 265 -8.82 -16.94 -6.25
N TYR A 266 -9.18 -17.90 -5.43
CA TYR A 266 -8.36 -18.42 -4.36
C TYR A 266 -7.87 -19.82 -4.69
N GLU A 267 -6.66 -20.16 -4.26
CA GLU A 267 -6.14 -21.52 -4.30
C GLU A 267 -6.26 -22.18 -2.93
N ASP A 268 -6.42 -23.50 -2.91
CA ASP A 268 -6.54 -24.23 -1.66
C ASP A 268 -5.26 -24.13 -0.82
N GLY A 269 -5.42 -23.74 0.44
CA GLY A 269 -4.35 -23.67 1.42
C GLY A 269 -3.33 -22.53 1.26
N VAL A 270 -3.48 -21.66 0.25
CA VAL A 270 -2.58 -20.54 0.00
C VAL A 270 -3.34 -19.23 -0.19
N ARG A 271 -2.79 -18.13 0.30
CA ARG A 271 -3.36 -16.78 0.11
C ARG A 271 -2.30 -15.80 -0.33
N TYR A 272 -2.75 -14.70 -0.92
CA TYR A 272 -1.88 -13.61 -1.37
C TYR A 272 -1.14 -12.97 -0.20
N HIS A 273 -1.86 -12.44 0.78
CA HIS A 273 -1.27 -11.93 2.01
C HIS A 273 -1.05 -13.04 3.03
N LYS A 274 -0.06 -12.87 3.93
CA LYS A 274 0.33 -13.96 4.84
C LYS A 274 -0.15 -13.73 6.27
N TYR A 275 0.29 -12.70 6.94
CA TYR A 275 0.05 -12.53 8.37
C TYR A 275 -0.27 -11.07 8.73
N LEU A 276 -1.34 -10.89 9.51
CA LEU A 276 -1.76 -9.61 10.07
C LEU A 276 -2.00 -9.77 11.58
N GLU A 277 -1.22 -9.07 12.38
CA GLU A 277 -1.40 -8.99 13.83
C GLU A 277 -2.00 -7.64 14.22
N ILE A 278 -3.11 -7.69 14.97
CA ILE A 278 -3.86 -6.51 15.45
C ILE A 278 -3.94 -6.61 16.97
N ARG A 279 -3.10 -5.87 17.69
CA ARG A 279 -3.04 -5.99 19.14
C ARG A 279 -2.97 -4.66 19.87
N ASP A 280 -3.54 -4.66 21.08
CA ASP A 280 -3.44 -3.55 22.03
C ASP A 280 -3.87 -2.19 21.48
N ASN A 281 -4.76 -2.18 20.44
CA ASN A 281 -5.29 -0.96 19.85
C ASN A 281 -6.57 -0.49 20.58
N ASP A 282 -6.84 0.80 20.50
CA ASP A 282 -8.09 1.41 20.90
C ASP A 282 -8.96 1.76 19.68
N PHE A 283 -10.14 1.15 19.61
CA PHE A 283 -11.14 1.43 18.57
C PHE A 283 -12.27 2.28 19.17
N TYR A 284 -12.36 3.52 18.77
CA TYR A 284 -13.49 4.41 19.04
C TYR A 284 -14.42 4.34 17.83
N CYS A 285 -15.55 3.62 17.95
CA CYS A 285 -16.38 3.24 16.81
C CYS A 285 -17.85 3.60 17.02
N PHE A 286 -18.44 4.21 15.99
CA PHE A 286 -19.88 4.49 15.93
C PHE A 286 -20.71 3.24 15.55
N ASP A 287 -20.10 2.19 15.03
CA ASP A 287 -20.73 0.90 14.69
C ASP A 287 -19.88 -0.31 15.15
N ASP A 288 -20.22 -1.51 14.70
CA ASP A 288 -19.57 -2.74 15.14
C ASP A 288 -18.42 -3.21 14.26
N ARG A 289 -18.25 -2.63 13.07
CA ARG A 289 -17.26 -3.07 12.08
C ARG A 289 -15.85 -2.71 12.52
N LEU A 290 -14.93 -3.68 12.57
CA LEU A 290 -13.52 -3.45 12.91
C LEU A 290 -12.59 -3.90 11.80
N VAL A 291 -12.86 -5.07 11.21
CA VAL A 291 -12.01 -5.69 10.18
C VAL A 291 -12.88 -6.21 9.03
N SER A 292 -12.52 -5.86 7.81
CA SER A 292 -12.99 -6.55 6.61
C SER A 292 -11.78 -7.14 5.90
N ALA A 293 -11.71 -8.46 5.75
CA ALA A 293 -10.52 -9.09 5.21
C ALA A 293 -10.85 -10.21 4.23
N GLN A 294 -10.11 -10.21 3.13
CA GLN A 294 -10.15 -11.29 2.15
C GLN A 294 -8.74 -11.68 1.70
N ASN A 295 -8.58 -12.95 1.30
CA ASN A 295 -7.36 -13.49 0.70
C ASN A 295 -6.09 -13.28 1.56
N ILE A 296 -6.17 -13.61 2.84
CA ILE A 296 -5.05 -13.60 3.78
C ILE A 296 -4.96 -14.95 4.51
N GLU A 297 -3.74 -15.42 4.79
CA GLU A 297 -3.54 -16.70 5.47
C GLU A 297 -3.95 -16.65 6.94
N GLU A 298 -3.51 -15.62 7.66
CA GLU A 298 -3.79 -15.54 9.09
C GLU A 298 -4.02 -14.11 9.58
N ILE A 299 -5.01 -13.97 10.45
CA ILE A 299 -5.26 -12.78 11.25
C ILE A 299 -5.17 -13.16 12.73
N CYS A 300 -4.28 -12.50 13.47
CA CYS A 300 -4.16 -12.62 14.92
C CYS A 300 -4.68 -11.34 15.57
N MET A 301 -5.73 -11.44 16.40
CA MET A 301 -6.36 -10.25 17.00
C MET A 301 -6.58 -10.42 18.50
N TYR A 302 -5.88 -9.62 19.34
CA TYR A 302 -6.01 -9.70 20.81
C TYR A 302 -5.67 -8.38 21.50
N GLY A 303 -6.06 -8.25 22.77
CA GLY A 303 -5.72 -7.09 23.62
C GLY A 303 -6.35 -5.77 23.20
N ASN A 304 -7.19 -5.74 22.16
CA ASN A 304 -7.80 -4.53 21.65
C ASN A 304 -9.00 -4.10 22.51
N ARG A 305 -9.17 -2.78 22.68
CA ARG A 305 -10.29 -2.18 23.42
C ARG A 305 -11.24 -1.48 22.46
N ILE A 306 -12.54 -1.61 22.70
CA ILE A 306 -13.59 -1.02 21.88
C ILE A 306 -14.35 -0.02 22.72
N HIS A 307 -14.46 1.21 22.23
CA HIS A 307 -15.17 2.32 22.83
C HIS A 307 -16.27 2.77 21.86
N LYS A 308 -17.53 2.73 22.29
CA LYS A 308 -18.63 3.18 21.43
C LYS A 308 -18.71 4.70 21.41
N THR A 309 -18.97 5.23 20.22
CA THR A 309 -19.25 6.64 19.97
C THR A 309 -20.63 6.78 19.32
N ASP A 310 -21.12 8.01 19.25
CA ASP A 310 -22.38 8.42 18.61
C ASP A 310 -22.14 9.47 17.51
N SER A 311 -20.93 9.53 16.96
CA SER A 311 -20.51 10.54 15.99
C SER A 311 -21.21 10.44 14.65
N PHE A 312 -21.63 9.22 14.25
CA PHE A 312 -22.31 8.93 12.99
C PHE A 312 -23.42 7.88 13.22
N GLU A 313 -24.40 7.84 12.31
CA GLU A 313 -25.37 6.76 12.26
C GLU A 313 -24.66 5.41 12.01
N PRO A 314 -24.98 4.37 12.78
CA PRO A 314 -24.34 3.06 12.62
C PRO A 314 -24.58 2.47 11.24
N ILE A 315 -23.52 2.02 10.59
CA ILE A 315 -23.58 1.25 9.34
C ILE A 315 -23.66 -0.23 9.72
N PRO A 316 -24.69 -0.96 9.26
CA PRO A 316 -24.82 -2.38 9.55
C PRO A 316 -23.62 -3.18 9.02
N GLY A 317 -23.10 -4.10 9.80
CA GLY A 317 -22.01 -4.98 9.42
C GLY A 317 -21.53 -5.86 10.57
N GLU A 318 -20.73 -6.86 10.22
CA GLU A 318 -20.12 -7.75 11.19
C GLU A 318 -18.86 -7.13 11.80
N LYS A 319 -18.54 -7.50 13.02
CA LYS A 319 -17.31 -7.08 13.69
C LYS A 319 -16.06 -7.46 12.87
N MET A 320 -16.09 -8.65 12.29
CA MET A 320 -15.08 -9.15 11.36
C MET A 320 -15.79 -9.79 10.17
N LYS A 321 -15.75 -9.13 9.00
CA LYS A 321 -16.21 -9.70 7.73
C LYS A 321 -15.02 -10.40 7.08
N LEU A 322 -15.10 -11.73 6.92
CA LEU A 322 -13.97 -12.54 6.49
C LEU A 322 -14.34 -13.39 5.27
N GLU A 323 -13.52 -13.30 4.21
CA GLU A 323 -13.65 -14.11 3.00
C GLU A 323 -12.29 -14.68 2.60
N GLY A 324 -12.20 -16.00 2.43
CA GLY A 324 -10.93 -16.63 2.05
C GLY A 324 -9.80 -16.43 3.05
N VAL A 325 -10.11 -16.24 4.33
CA VAL A 325 -9.15 -16.20 5.44
C VAL A 325 -8.95 -17.63 5.95
N LEU A 326 -7.71 -18.11 6.01
CA LEU A 326 -7.46 -19.51 6.40
C LEU A 326 -7.51 -19.71 7.91
N ARG A 327 -7.05 -18.72 8.68
CA ARG A 327 -6.97 -18.83 10.14
C ARG A 327 -7.20 -17.49 10.83
N VAL A 328 -7.95 -17.55 11.94
CA VAL A 328 -8.08 -16.43 12.88
C VAL A 328 -7.68 -16.92 14.26
N THR A 329 -6.80 -16.18 14.94
CA THR A 329 -6.29 -16.54 16.27
C THR A 329 -6.41 -15.37 17.25
N ASP A 330 -6.47 -15.68 18.53
CA ASP A 330 -6.50 -14.72 19.64
C ASP A 330 -5.19 -14.68 20.45
N LYS A 331 -4.17 -15.38 19.96
CA LYS A 331 -2.82 -15.44 20.57
C LYS A 331 -1.77 -15.57 19.49
N PRO A 332 -0.62 -14.90 19.64
CA PRO A 332 0.49 -15.04 18.72
C PRO A 332 1.03 -16.47 18.73
N HIS A 333 1.50 -16.96 17.61
CA HIS A 333 2.29 -18.16 17.57
C HIS A 333 3.65 -17.90 18.26
N ARG A 334 3.96 -18.72 19.25
CA ARG A 334 5.27 -18.71 19.94
C ARG A 334 6.35 -19.29 19.06
#